data_78584c9003002d7ad6bbeef3d7c45113
#
_entry.id   78584c9003002d7ad6bbeef3d7c45113
#
_cell.length_a   1.000
_cell.length_b   1.000
_cell.length_c   1.000
_cell.angle_alpha   90.00
_cell.angle_beta   90.00
_cell.angle_gamma   90.00
#
_symmetry.space_group_name_H-M   'P 1'
#
loop_
_entity.id
_entity.type
_entity.pdbx_description
1 polymer ?
#
loop_
_entity_poly.entity_id
_entity_poly.type
_entity_poly.pdbx_seq_one_letter_code
_entity_poly.pdbx_strand_id
1 'polypeptide(L)'
;IEGGIDIVEVGVPYSDPLMDGPLIQRATELALDQGCQVDDVFTAVRAVADGGSTAYVMTYWNLVLRRGVDRFAADLATAGASGLITPDLIPDEAGEWIEAADRHELDRVFLVAPSSTRERLTVATSACRGFVYAASTMGVTGTRDSVGSAAAQVVERAREVTDLPLCVGLGVSTRAQAAEVAGYADGVIVGSALVRALGEGG
;
A
#
# COMPACT_ATOMS: atom_id res chain seq x y z
N ILE A 1 8.34 -14.64 3.26
CA ILE A 1 7.60 -15.68 4.02
C ILE A 1 8.49 -16.21 5.15
N GLU A 2 9.64 -16.75 4.87
CA GLU A 2 10.58 -17.23 5.91
C GLU A 2 11.04 -16.12 6.88
N GLY A 3 11.01 -14.86 6.45
CA GLY A 3 11.34 -13.70 7.27
C GLY A 3 10.26 -13.23 8.25
N GLY A 4 9.11 -13.93 8.34
CA GLY A 4 8.01 -13.61 9.26
C GLY A 4 7.16 -12.40 8.83
N ILE A 5 7.04 -12.18 7.52
CA ILE A 5 6.13 -11.16 6.94
C ILE A 5 4.74 -11.78 6.81
N ASP A 6 3.71 -11.09 7.30
CA ASP A 6 2.32 -11.54 7.23
C ASP A 6 1.67 -11.20 5.88
N ILE A 7 1.98 -10.01 5.34
CA ILE A 7 1.41 -9.48 4.09
C ILE A 7 2.54 -8.95 3.21
N VAL A 8 2.48 -9.27 1.92
CA VAL A 8 3.40 -8.72 0.91
C VAL A 8 2.68 -7.68 0.06
N GLU A 9 3.21 -6.48 0.00
CA GLU A 9 2.75 -5.43 -0.91
C GLU A 9 3.62 -5.42 -2.17
N VAL A 10 3.03 -5.76 -3.31
CA VAL A 10 3.70 -5.75 -4.61
C VAL A 10 3.50 -4.38 -5.25
N GLY A 11 4.56 -3.59 -5.36
CA GLY A 11 4.56 -2.29 -6.01
C GLY A 11 4.59 -2.41 -7.54
N VAL A 12 3.74 -1.66 -8.23
CA VAL A 12 3.76 -1.58 -9.69
C VAL A 12 4.74 -0.50 -10.14
N PRO A 13 5.76 -0.79 -10.96
CA PRO A 13 6.63 0.23 -11.51
C PRO A 13 5.85 1.26 -12.34
N TYR A 14 6.10 2.55 -12.09
CA TYR A 14 5.42 3.65 -12.76
C TYR A 14 6.41 4.75 -13.15
N SER A 15 6.23 5.31 -14.35
CA SER A 15 7.13 6.31 -14.93
C SER A 15 7.07 7.68 -14.25
N ASP A 16 5.96 7.97 -13.56
CA ASP A 16 5.70 9.27 -12.94
C ASP A 16 5.78 9.14 -11.42
N PRO A 17 6.84 9.67 -10.78
CA PRO A 17 7.10 9.42 -9.35
C PRO A 17 6.29 10.35 -8.44
N LEU A 18 4.97 10.17 -8.36
CA LEU A 18 4.07 11.06 -7.60
C LEU A 18 4.45 11.19 -6.12
N MET A 19 4.41 10.09 -5.38
CA MET A 19 4.69 10.03 -3.93
C MET A 19 5.98 9.27 -3.61
N ASP A 20 6.66 8.76 -4.63
CA ASP A 20 7.85 7.93 -4.45
C ASP A 20 9.07 8.76 -4.10
N GLY A 21 9.77 8.37 -3.05
CA GLY A 21 11.07 8.92 -2.72
C GLY A 21 12.17 8.41 -3.66
N PRO A 22 13.37 9.04 -3.63
CA PRO A 22 14.43 8.75 -4.60
C PRO A 22 14.83 7.28 -4.72
N LEU A 23 14.73 6.52 -3.63
CA LEU A 23 15.07 5.10 -3.63
C LEU A 23 14.05 4.28 -4.45
N ILE A 24 12.75 4.54 -4.24
CA ILE A 24 11.69 3.85 -4.97
C ILE A 24 11.70 4.29 -6.43
N GLN A 25 11.92 5.58 -6.72
CA GLN A 25 12.07 6.08 -8.10
C GLN A 25 13.16 5.32 -8.85
N ARG A 26 14.35 5.15 -8.24
CA ARG A 26 15.45 4.39 -8.87
C ARG A 26 15.11 2.93 -9.11
N ALA A 27 14.44 2.28 -8.16
CA ALA A 27 14.01 0.89 -8.31
C ALA A 27 12.98 0.74 -9.44
N THR A 28 12.04 1.69 -9.53
CA THR A 28 11.03 1.76 -10.59
C THR A 28 11.66 2.01 -11.96
N GLU A 29 12.57 2.98 -12.07
CA GLU A 29 13.32 3.27 -13.31
C GLU A 29 14.07 2.02 -13.79
N LEU A 30 14.79 1.35 -12.88
CA LEU A 30 15.53 0.13 -13.21
C LEU A 30 14.60 -0.98 -13.71
N ALA A 31 13.44 -1.19 -13.08
CA ALA A 31 12.48 -2.19 -13.50
C ALA A 31 11.91 -1.89 -14.90
N LEU A 32 11.55 -0.62 -15.16
CA LEU A 32 11.04 -0.18 -16.45
C LEU A 32 12.12 -0.29 -17.55
N ASP A 33 13.36 0.08 -17.28
CA ASP A 33 14.49 -0.06 -18.19
C ASP A 33 14.77 -1.52 -18.55
N GLN A 34 14.50 -2.44 -17.63
CA GLN A 34 14.58 -3.88 -17.87
C GLN A 34 13.34 -4.46 -18.57
N GLY A 35 12.37 -3.62 -18.92
CA GLY A 35 11.18 -4.01 -19.66
C GLY A 35 10.04 -4.57 -18.82
N CYS A 36 10.04 -4.36 -17.50
CA CYS A 36 8.95 -4.78 -16.61
C CYS A 36 7.61 -4.19 -17.06
N GLN A 37 6.59 -5.03 -17.13
CA GLN A 37 5.24 -4.69 -17.54
C GLN A 37 4.26 -4.90 -16.37
N VAL A 38 3.05 -4.35 -16.47
CA VAL A 38 1.99 -4.56 -15.48
C VAL A 38 1.66 -6.06 -15.31
N ASP A 39 1.77 -6.85 -16.37
CA ASP A 39 1.51 -8.29 -16.31
C ASP A 39 2.53 -9.07 -15.44
N ASP A 40 3.75 -8.55 -15.31
CA ASP A 40 4.76 -9.15 -14.42
C ASP A 40 4.37 -9.02 -12.94
N VAL A 41 3.62 -7.97 -12.60
CA VAL A 41 3.08 -7.77 -11.26
C VAL A 41 2.13 -8.89 -10.86
N PHE A 42 1.22 -9.30 -11.77
CA PHE A 42 0.33 -10.43 -11.50
C PHE A 42 1.09 -11.76 -11.37
N THR A 43 2.22 -11.90 -12.06
CA THR A 43 3.11 -13.05 -11.89
C THR A 43 3.76 -13.04 -10.50
N ALA A 44 4.21 -11.89 -10.03
CA ALA A 44 4.77 -11.73 -8.68
C ALA A 44 3.70 -11.99 -7.59
N VAL A 45 2.49 -11.47 -7.76
CA VAL A 45 1.35 -11.74 -6.87
C VAL A 45 1.07 -13.25 -6.77
N ARG A 46 1.02 -13.94 -7.91
CA ARG A 46 0.79 -15.40 -7.93
C ARG A 46 1.88 -16.14 -7.18
N ALA A 47 3.13 -15.76 -7.35
CA ALA A 47 4.24 -16.39 -6.63
C ALA A 47 4.13 -16.20 -5.10
N VAL A 48 3.64 -15.05 -4.63
CA VAL A 48 3.37 -14.79 -3.21
C VAL A 48 2.21 -15.66 -2.71
N ALA A 49 1.11 -15.71 -3.44
CA ALA A 49 -0.09 -16.49 -3.09
C ALA A 49 0.21 -18.01 -3.08
N ASP A 50 0.92 -18.53 -4.09
CA ASP A 50 1.35 -19.92 -4.18
C ASP A 50 2.31 -20.29 -3.03
N GLY A 51 3.06 -19.31 -2.53
CA GLY A 51 3.91 -19.44 -1.33
C GLY A 51 3.12 -19.43 -0.01
N GLY A 52 1.80 -19.29 -0.04
CA GLY A 52 0.92 -19.29 1.13
C GLY A 52 0.90 -17.97 1.91
N SER A 53 1.32 -16.85 1.31
CA SER A 53 1.25 -15.52 1.91
C SER A 53 0.15 -14.67 1.28
N THR A 54 -0.35 -13.71 2.06
CA THR A 54 -1.31 -12.70 1.59
C THR A 54 -0.60 -11.67 0.71
N ALA A 55 -1.12 -11.42 -0.49
CA ALA A 55 -0.59 -10.44 -1.42
C ALA A 55 -1.57 -9.29 -1.65
N TYR A 56 -1.08 -8.07 -1.52
CA TYR A 56 -1.74 -6.86 -2.00
C TYR A 56 -0.92 -6.24 -3.13
N VAL A 57 -1.56 -5.52 -4.03
CA VAL A 57 -0.86 -4.69 -5.02
C VAL A 57 -0.99 -3.23 -4.60
N MET A 58 0.11 -2.49 -4.68
CA MET A 58 0.11 -1.04 -4.50
C MET A 58 0.42 -0.38 -5.84
N THR A 59 -0.47 0.48 -6.33
CA THR A 59 -0.29 1.18 -7.60
C THR A 59 -0.98 2.52 -7.65
N TYR A 60 -0.48 3.39 -8.50
CA TYR A 60 -1.15 4.64 -8.86
C TYR A 60 -2.35 4.39 -9.77
N TRP A 61 -3.39 5.18 -9.58
CA TRP A 61 -4.70 4.98 -10.19
C TRP A 61 -4.68 5.02 -11.73
N ASN A 62 -3.80 5.83 -12.31
CA ASN A 62 -3.68 5.92 -13.77
C ASN A 62 -3.39 4.57 -14.45
N LEU A 63 -2.61 3.69 -13.82
CA LEU A 63 -2.32 2.35 -14.38
C LEU A 63 -3.56 1.44 -14.41
N VAL A 64 -4.38 1.54 -13.37
CA VAL A 64 -5.66 0.82 -13.29
C VAL A 64 -6.62 1.31 -14.37
N LEU A 65 -6.78 2.63 -14.50
CA LEU A 65 -7.63 3.25 -15.54
C LEU A 65 -7.20 2.84 -16.95
N ARG A 66 -5.90 2.85 -17.25
CA ARG A 66 -5.38 2.48 -18.58
C ARG A 66 -5.62 1.03 -18.93
N ARG A 67 -5.59 0.12 -17.97
CA ARG A 67 -5.91 -1.29 -18.19
C ARG A 67 -7.42 -1.54 -18.28
N GLY A 68 -8.23 -0.66 -17.71
CA GLY A 68 -9.66 -0.82 -17.45
C GLY A 68 -9.88 -1.39 -16.05
N VAL A 69 -10.70 -0.71 -15.26
CA VAL A 69 -10.87 -0.96 -13.81
C VAL A 69 -11.34 -2.40 -13.53
N ASP A 70 -12.39 -2.83 -14.21
CA ASP A 70 -12.93 -4.19 -14.02
C ASP A 70 -11.96 -5.28 -14.47
N ARG A 71 -11.27 -5.05 -15.60
CA ARG A 71 -10.22 -5.98 -16.08
C ARG A 71 -9.07 -6.08 -15.09
N PHE A 72 -8.61 -4.95 -14.53
CA PHE A 72 -7.53 -4.94 -13.53
C PHE A 72 -7.96 -5.71 -12.28
N ALA A 73 -9.20 -5.52 -11.81
CA ALA A 73 -9.75 -6.25 -10.67
C ALA A 73 -9.83 -7.78 -10.95
N ALA A 74 -10.31 -8.17 -12.13
CA ALA A 74 -10.36 -9.58 -12.53
C ALA A 74 -8.97 -10.22 -12.59
N ASP A 75 -7.97 -9.50 -13.13
CA ASP A 75 -6.59 -9.97 -13.22
C ASP A 75 -5.96 -10.11 -11.82
N LEU A 76 -6.21 -9.16 -10.91
CA LEU A 76 -5.79 -9.24 -9.50
C LEU A 76 -6.36 -10.48 -8.80
N ALA A 77 -7.69 -10.67 -8.88
CA ALA A 77 -8.36 -11.81 -8.26
C ALA A 77 -7.84 -13.14 -8.83
N THR A 78 -7.66 -13.22 -10.16
CA THR A 78 -7.12 -14.41 -10.85
C THR A 78 -5.67 -14.70 -10.42
N ALA A 79 -4.90 -13.67 -10.12
CA ALA A 79 -3.54 -13.83 -9.62
C ALA A 79 -3.47 -14.24 -8.15
N GLY A 80 -4.57 -14.17 -7.40
CA GLY A 80 -4.66 -14.50 -5.99
C GLY A 80 -4.33 -13.32 -5.06
N ALA A 81 -4.43 -12.07 -5.55
CA ALA A 81 -4.33 -10.89 -4.70
C ALA A 81 -5.52 -10.79 -3.75
N SER A 82 -5.29 -10.36 -2.52
CA SER A 82 -6.34 -10.04 -1.56
C SER A 82 -6.98 -8.68 -1.84
N GLY A 83 -6.23 -7.72 -2.39
CA GLY A 83 -6.75 -6.40 -2.66
C GLY A 83 -5.76 -5.43 -3.28
N LEU A 84 -6.19 -4.16 -3.35
CA LEU A 84 -5.43 -3.07 -3.94
C LEU A 84 -5.29 -1.89 -2.97
N ILE A 85 -4.08 -1.34 -2.92
CA ILE A 85 -3.73 -0.12 -2.21
C ILE A 85 -3.59 1.00 -3.24
N THR A 86 -4.39 2.05 -3.11
CA THR A 86 -4.41 3.18 -4.05
C THR A 86 -4.03 4.48 -3.33
N PRO A 87 -2.76 4.90 -3.37
CA PRO A 87 -2.30 6.06 -2.60
C PRO A 87 -2.80 7.41 -3.12
N ASP A 88 -3.19 7.48 -4.38
CA ASP A 88 -3.62 8.69 -5.10
C ASP A 88 -5.12 8.71 -5.44
N LEU A 89 -5.89 7.71 -5.01
CA LEU A 89 -7.34 7.64 -5.21
C LEU A 89 -8.08 7.93 -3.91
N ILE A 90 -9.02 8.85 -3.94
CA ILE A 90 -9.92 9.12 -2.82
C ILE A 90 -11.26 8.42 -3.02
N PRO A 91 -11.97 8.05 -1.92
CA PRO A 91 -13.25 7.33 -2.03
C PRO A 91 -14.31 8.04 -2.87
N ASP A 92 -14.31 9.38 -2.86
CA ASP A 92 -15.27 10.20 -3.63
C ASP A 92 -15.16 9.98 -5.14
N GLU A 93 -13.98 9.56 -5.63
CA GLU A 93 -13.68 9.30 -7.04
C GLU A 93 -13.57 7.80 -7.35
N ALA A 94 -13.74 6.95 -6.34
CA ALA A 94 -13.47 5.51 -6.42
C ALA A 94 -14.69 4.65 -6.79
N GLY A 95 -15.81 5.23 -7.23
CA GLY A 95 -17.07 4.49 -7.44
C GLY A 95 -16.90 3.26 -8.32
N GLU A 96 -16.25 3.42 -9.48
CA GLU A 96 -16.00 2.30 -10.41
C GLU A 96 -15.09 1.20 -9.79
N TRP A 97 -14.07 1.62 -9.01
CA TRP A 97 -13.20 0.69 -8.30
C TRP A 97 -13.94 -0.06 -7.20
N ILE A 98 -14.78 0.63 -6.42
CA ILE A 98 -15.57 0.02 -5.34
C ILE A 98 -16.47 -1.08 -5.92
N GLU A 99 -17.17 -0.78 -7.01
CA GLU A 99 -18.04 -1.75 -7.69
C GLU A 99 -17.26 -2.94 -8.25
N ALA A 100 -16.11 -2.70 -8.89
CA ALA A 100 -15.26 -3.76 -9.42
C ALA A 100 -14.68 -4.64 -8.29
N ALA A 101 -14.18 -4.02 -7.22
CA ALA A 101 -13.65 -4.73 -6.06
C ALA A 101 -14.71 -5.62 -5.39
N ASP A 102 -15.95 -5.14 -5.29
CA ASP A 102 -17.06 -5.92 -4.74
C ASP A 102 -17.41 -7.12 -5.63
N ARG A 103 -17.42 -6.94 -6.97
CA ARG A 103 -17.67 -8.06 -7.91
C ARG A 103 -16.61 -9.16 -7.84
N HIS A 104 -15.36 -8.77 -7.62
CA HIS A 104 -14.22 -9.70 -7.61
C HIS A 104 -13.74 -10.07 -6.20
N GLU A 105 -14.51 -9.70 -5.16
CA GLU A 105 -14.23 -9.98 -3.75
C GLU A 105 -12.86 -9.49 -3.25
N LEU A 106 -12.39 -8.36 -3.82
CA LEU A 106 -11.11 -7.74 -3.48
C LEU A 106 -11.25 -6.72 -2.34
N ASP A 107 -10.26 -6.65 -1.50
CA ASP A 107 -10.12 -5.60 -0.51
C ASP A 107 -9.72 -4.26 -1.15
N ARG A 108 -10.15 -3.18 -0.49
CA ARG A 108 -9.88 -1.79 -0.88
C ARG A 108 -9.15 -1.08 0.24
N VAL A 109 -7.94 -0.64 -0.02
CA VAL A 109 -7.13 0.04 0.97
C VAL A 109 -6.92 1.49 0.55
N PHE A 110 -7.58 2.39 1.26
CA PHE A 110 -7.39 3.83 1.10
C PHE A 110 -6.47 4.39 2.18
N LEU A 111 -5.84 5.53 1.88
CA LEU A 111 -4.93 6.18 2.80
C LEU A 111 -5.65 7.22 3.66
N VAL A 112 -5.26 7.25 4.92
CA VAL A 112 -5.54 8.37 5.83
C VAL A 112 -4.22 9.01 6.26
N ALA A 113 -4.24 10.31 6.52
CA ALA A 113 -3.04 11.10 6.79
C ALA A 113 -3.23 11.97 8.05
N PRO A 114 -2.16 12.48 8.66
CA PRO A 114 -2.25 13.37 9.80
C PRO A 114 -3.14 14.61 9.57
N SER A 115 -3.22 15.09 8.32
CA SER A 115 -4.08 16.20 7.90
C SER A 115 -5.55 15.83 7.69
N SER A 116 -5.91 14.54 7.69
CA SER A 116 -7.30 14.12 7.47
C SER A 116 -8.22 14.64 8.57
N THR A 117 -9.31 15.31 8.21
CA THR A 117 -10.36 15.71 9.15
C THR A 117 -11.15 14.48 9.62
N ARG A 118 -11.98 14.62 10.66
CA ARG A 118 -12.83 13.52 11.15
C ARG A 118 -13.78 13.02 10.04
N GLU A 119 -14.37 13.93 9.27
CA GLU A 119 -15.25 13.59 8.15
C GLU A 119 -14.48 12.78 7.08
N ARG A 120 -13.25 13.20 6.75
CA ARG A 120 -12.40 12.47 5.78
C ARG A 120 -11.97 11.11 6.31
N LEU A 121 -11.67 10.98 7.60
CA LEU A 121 -11.41 9.69 8.23
C LEU A 121 -12.62 8.77 8.09
N THR A 122 -13.82 9.26 8.43
CA THR A 122 -15.06 8.47 8.30
C THR A 122 -15.30 8.00 6.87
N VAL A 123 -15.17 8.90 5.87
CA VAL A 123 -15.37 8.54 4.46
C VAL A 123 -14.34 7.50 4.00
N ALA A 124 -13.06 7.74 4.30
CA ALA A 124 -11.99 6.84 3.86
C ALA A 124 -12.12 5.44 4.51
N THR A 125 -12.34 5.39 5.82
CA THR A 125 -12.44 4.11 6.54
C THR A 125 -13.68 3.32 6.17
N SER A 126 -14.82 4.00 5.91
CA SER A 126 -16.06 3.34 5.45
C SER A 126 -15.93 2.74 4.06
N ALA A 127 -15.05 3.28 3.21
CA ALA A 127 -14.79 2.74 1.87
C ALA A 127 -13.75 1.61 1.89
N CYS A 128 -12.95 1.50 2.96
CA CYS A 128 -11.95 0.43 3.10
C CYS A 128 -12.61 -0.93 3.35
N ARG A 129 -11.92 -1.97 2.89
CA ARG A 129 -12.08 -3.36 3.27
C ARG A 129 -10.68 -3.98 3.39
N GLY A 130 -10.48 -4.88 4.34
CA GLY A 130 -9.17 -5.41 4.70
C GLY A 130 -8.52 -4.58 5.81
N PHE A 131 -7.84 -3.52 5.49
CA PHE A 131 -7.24 -2.59 6.45
C PHE A 131 -7.25 -1.13 5.97
N VAL A 132 -6.92 -0.22 6.85
CA VAL A 132 -6.73 1.21 6.54
C VAL A 132 -5.23 1.53 6.56
N TYR A 133 -4.72 2.15 5.51
CA TYR A 133 -3.33 2.60 5.46
C TYR A 133 -3.18 3.98 6.12
N ALA A 134 -2.58 4.04 7.29
CA ALA A 134 -2.30 5.28 7.99
C ALA A 134 -0.90 5.79 7.59
N ALA A 135 -0.86 6.86 6.81
CA ALA A 135 0.39 7.51 6.43
C ALA A 135 1.03 8.20 7.64
N SER A 136 2.28 7.87 7.95
CA SER A 136 3.00 8.45 9.09
C SER A 136 3.37 9.92 8.90
N THR A 137 3.41 10.38 7.65
CA THR A 137 3.81 11.75 7.31
C THR A 137 3.11 12.23 6.05
N MET A 138 3.10 13.54 5.86
CA MET A 138 2.79 14.18 4.59
C MET A 138 4.07 14.26 3.73
N GLY A 139 4.02 13.81 2.48
CA GLY A 139 5.11 13.92 1.53
C GLY A 139 5.56 12.58 0.93
N VAL A 140 6.75 12.59 0.31
CA VAL A 140 7.29 11.43 -0.43
C VAL A 140 7.80 10.33 0.51
N THR A 141 7.83 9.09 0.01
CA THR A 141 8.41 7.93 0.69
C THR A 141 9.92 8.11 0.89
N GLY A 142 10.46 7.55 1.97
CA GLY A 142 11.89 7.60 2.29
C GLY A 142 12.17 7.20 3.73
N THR A 143 13.45 7.06 4.06
CA THR A 143 13.90 6.76 5.44
C THR A 143 13.94 8.03 6.28
N ARG A 144 13.48 7.95 7.53
CA ARG A 144 13.45 9.07 8.49
C ARG A 144 13.96 8.63 9.85
N ASP A 145 14.44 9.59 10.65
CA ASP A 145 15.00 9.30 11.99
C ASP A 145 13.92 8.99 13.05
N SER A 146 12.67 9.44 12.83
CA SER A 146 11.52 9.10 13.69
C SER A 146 10.22 9.02 12.88
N VAL A 147 9.33 8.12 13.25
CA VAL A 147 7.97 8.00 12.65
C VAL A 147 6.99 8.97 13.32
N GLY A 148 7.31 9.41 14.52
CA GLY A 148 6.76 10.56 15.20
C GLY A 148 5.32 10.43 15.75
N SER A 149 4.96 11.39 16.59
CA SER A 149 3.64 11.48 17.24
C SER A 149 2.47 11.67 16.26
N ALA A 150 2.73 12.16 15.04
CA ALA A 150 1.69 12.39 14.03
C ALA A 150 1.03 11.08 13.54
N ALA A 151 1.81 10.00 13.39
CA ALA A 151 1.27 8.69 13.05
C ALA A 151 0.37 8.14 14.16
N ALA A 152 0.82 8.22 15.42
CA ALA A 152 0.01 7.78 16.56
C ALA A 152 -1.31 8.57 16.66
N GLN A 153 -1.26 9.89 16.44
CA GLN A 153 -2.46 10.75 16.46
C GLN A 153 -3.46 10.39 15.35
N VAL A 154 -3.02 10.09 14.12
CA VAL A 154 -3.95 9.69 13.06
C VAL A 154 -4.55 8.31 13.34
N VAL A 155 -3.79 7.38 13.90
CA VAL A 155 -4.30 6.07 14.33
C VAL A 155 -5.35 6.23 15.43
N GLU A 156 -5.08 7.00 16.48
CA GLU A 156 -6.03 7.28 17.56
C GLU A 156 -7.35 7.85 17.04
N ARG A 157 -7.26 8.87 16.15
CA ARG A 157 -8.44 9.49 15.57
C ARG A 157 -9.19 8.56 14.61
N ALA A 158 -8.49 7.70 13.87
CA ALA A 158 -9.12 6.73 13.00
C ALA A 158 -9.86 5.65 13.79
N ARG A 159 -9.33 5.19 14.94
CA ARG A 159 -10.01 4.24 15.83
C ARG A 159 -11.35 4.73 16.38
N GLU A 160 -11.59 6.05 16.39
CA GLU A 160 -12.89 6.61 16.79
C GLU A 160 -14.00 6.36 15.74
N VAL A 161 -13.64 6.00 14.51
CA VAL A 161 -14.56 5.91 13.36
C VAL A 161 -14.49 4.58 12.62
N THR A 162 -13.60 3.66 13.00
CA THR A 162 -13.49 2.33 12.35
C THR A 162 -12.93 1.28 13.31
N ASP A 163 -13.39 0.04 13.13
CA ASP A 163 -12.86 -1.17 13.77
C ASP A 163 -11.88 -1.93 12.84
N LEU A 164 -11.65 -1.46 11.61
CA LEU A 164 -10.69 -2.07 10.70
C LEU A 164 -9.26 -1.96 11.24
N PRO A 165 -8.39 -2.93 10.94
CA PRO A 165 -6.97 -2.84 11.25
C PRO A 165 -6.36 -1.55 10.69
N LEU A 166 -5.55 -0.87 11.50
CA LEU A 166 -4.84 0.35 11.14
C LEU A 166 -3.35 0.02 10.96
N CYS A 167 -2.88 0.05 9.72
CA CYS A 167 -1.50 -0.24 9.38
C CYS A 167 -0.74 1.06 9.06
N VAL A 168 0.39 1.27 9.73
CA VAL A 168 1.19 2.49 9.58
C VAL A 168 2.36 2.26 8.65
N GLY A 169 2.47 3.13 7.65
CA GLY A 169 3.53 3.12 6.67
C GLY A 169 4.13 4.50 6.37
N LEU A 170 4.99 4.57 5.35
CA LEU A 170 5.73 5.75 4.90
C LEU A 170 6.81 6.22 5.91
N GLY A 171 7.99 5.58 5.85
CA GLY A 171 9.17 6.03 6.59
C GLY A 171 9.69 5.08 7.66
N VAL A 172 9.01 3.97 7.94
CA VAL A 172 9.54 2.92 8.82
C VAL A 172 10.71 2.22 8.13
N SER A 173 11.89 2.28 8.74
CA SER A 173 13.12 1.76 8.13
C SER A 173 14.02 1.00 9.10
N THR A 174 13.75 1.05 10.40
CA THR A 174 14.53 0.37 11.43
C THR A 174 13.65 -0.48 12.33
N ARG A 175 14.25 -1.49 12.96
CA ARG A 175 13.57 -2.33 13.96
C ARG A 175 13.00 -1.50 15.12
N ALA A 176 13.71 -0.46 15.56
CA ALA A 176 13.26 0.40 16.65
C ALA A 176 11.98 1.16 16.26
N GLN A 177 11.95 1.74 15.05
CA GLN A 177 10.75 2.39 14.52
C GLN A 177 9.59 1.41 14.34
N ALA A 178 9.85 0.21 13.84
CA ALA A 178 8.82 -0.82 13.71
C ALA A 178 8.24 -1.21 15.06
N ALA A 179 9.08 -1.37 16.09
CA ALA A 179 8.65 -1.68 17.45
C ALA A 179 7.85 -0.52 18.10
N GLU A 180 8.23 0.72 17.84
CA GLU A 180 7.47 1.91 18.25
C GLU A 180 6.08 1.92 17.64
N VAL A 181 5.98 1.74 16.31
CA VAL A 181 4.70 1.71 15.57
C VAL A 181 3.82 0.56 16.03
N ALA A 182 4.37 -0.63 16.25
CA ALA A 182 3.65 -1.79 16.76
C ALA A 182 3.06 -1.59 18.18
N GLY A 183 3.51 -0.56 18.89
CA GLY A 183 2.96 -0.19 20.20
C GLY A 183 1.57 0.48 20.12
N TYR A 184 1.15 0.99 18.95
CA TYR A 184 -0.12 1.71 18.79
C TYR A 184 -0.90 1.36 17.52
N ALA A 185 -0.31 0.72 16.55
CA ALA A 185 -0.94 0.29 15.28
C ALA A 185 -1.10 -1.24 15.24
N ASP A 186 -2.02 -1.72 14.42
CA ASP A 186 -2.29 -3.14 14.24
C ASP A 186 -1.31 -3.78 13.24
N GLY A 187 -0.73 -2.97 12.36
CA GLY A 187 0.27 -3.40 11.39
C GLY A 187 1.35 -2.34 11.13
N VAL A 188 2.53 -2.82 10.75
CA VAL A 188 3.68 -1.98 10.39
C VAL A 188 4.06 -2.24 8.95
N ILE A 189 4.06 -1.20 8.12
CA ILE A 189 4.38 -1.31 6.70
C ILE A 189 5.81 -0.82 6.47
N VAL A 190 6.65 -1.70 5.91
CA VAL A 190 8.07 -1.45 5.64
C VAL A 190 8.32 -1.64 4.15
N GLY A 191 8.57 -0.56 3.43
CA GLY A 191 8.84 -0.58 1.98
C GLY A 191 10.30 -0.27 1.65
N SER A 192 10.67 1.00 1.73
CA SER A 192 11.98 1.51 1.27
C SER A 192 13.19 0.79 1.86
N ALA A 193 13.11 0.33 3.12
CA ALA A 193 14.21 -0.42 3.74
C ALA A 193 14.44 -1.78 3.08
N LEU A 194 13.35 -2.48 2.72
CA LEU A 194 13.42 -3.77 2.02
C LEU A 194 13.92 -3.60 0.58
N VAL A 195 13.40 -2.60 -0.14
CA VAL A 195 13.85 -2.29 -1.52
C VAL A 195 15.34 -1.94 -1.53
N ARG A 196 15.84 -1.19 -0.53
CA ARG A 196 17.27 -0.92 -0.39
C ARG A 196 18.07 -2.19 -0.18
N ALA A 197 17.64 -3.05 0.74
CA ALA A 197 18.36 -4.30 1.04
C ALA A 197 18.43 -5.22 -0.20
N LEU A 198 17.39 -5.28 -1.01
CA LEU A 198 17.39 -6.01 -2.29
C LEU A 198 18.39 -5.42 -3.28
N GLY A 199 18.50 -4.09 -3.36
CA GLY A 199 19.44 -3.41 -4.27
C GLY A 199 20.91 -3.52 -3.84
N GLU A 200 21.19 -3.72 -2.56
CA GLU A 200 22.57 -3.81 -2.00
C GLU A 200 23.06 -5.26 -1.89
N GLY A 201 22.18 -6.25 -1.94
CA GLY A 201 22.46 -7.65 -1.66
C GLY A 201 22.37 -8.58 -2.87
N GLY A 202 22.17 -8.02 -4.08
CA GLY A 202 22.11 -8.79 -5.33
C GLY A 202 23.46 -9.08 -5.94
#